data_b39097837b075fa03f99dc73bbd8f882
#
_entry.id   b39097837b075fa03f99dc73bbd8f882
#
_cell.length_a   1.000
_cell.length_b   1.000
_cell.length_c   1.000
_cell.angle_alpha   90.00
_cell.angle_beta   90.00
_cell.angle_gamma   90.00
#
_symmetry.space_group_name_H-M   'P 1'
#
loop_
_entity.id
_entity.type
_entity.pdbx_description
1 polymer ?
#
loop_
_entity_poly.entity_id
_entity_poly.type
_entity_poly.pdbx_seq_one_letter_code
_entity_poly.pdbx_strand_id
1 'polypeptide(L)'
;HSPTLLNDLRNFMIENFGFGDFIFRLPNRVEVDRATNVNEFIKCISSIPDESLLYHARSHHFSNWLAARTEFELASKLRPVFASDFKSVKSLRSYLKKRLASANEDDNIGVPMYASAGIGKNISEFYMLCGGSLGGKARGLGFARYMLEKSGIKKKYKRINLRVPNCAVIGTNEFDRFM
;
A
#
# COMPACT_ATOMS: atom_id res chain seq x y z
N HIS A 1 -31.43 -13.09 -3.48
CA HIS A 1 -30.30 -12.52 -2.75
C HIS A 1 -29.47 -13.67 -2.20
N SER A 2 -28.21 -13.81 -2.67
CA SER A 2 -27.30 -14.79 -2.07
C SER A 2 -26.90 -14.31 -0.67
N PRO A 3 -27.04 -15.11 0.40
CA PRO A 3 -26.64 -14.72 1.74
C PRO A 3 -25.11 -14.52 1.85
N THR A 4 -24.34 -14.97 0.86
CA THR A 4 -22.87 -14.85 0.81
C THR A 4 -22.38 -13.64 0.00
N LEU A 5 -23.28 -12.95 -0.76
CA LEU A 5 -22.87 -11.90 -1.70
C LEU A 5 -21.98 -10.81 -1.08
N LEU A 6 -22.33 -10.33 0.11
CA LEU A 6 -21.56 -9.27 0.77
C LEU A 6 -20.18 -9.77 1.19
N ASN A 7 -20.09 -11.00 1.69
CA ASN A 7 -18.81 -11.60 2.04
C ASN A 7 -17.96 -11.89 0.81
N ASP A 8 -18.57 -12.36 -0.27
CA ASP A 8 -17.88 -12.61 -1.54
C ASP A 8 -17.36 -11.31 -2.15
N LEU A 9 -18.16 -10.25 -2.13
CA LEU A 9 -17.77 -8.92 -2.58
C LEU A 9 -16.63 -8.34 -1.71
N ARG A 10 -16.74 -8.47 -0.39
CA ARG A 10 -15.69 -8.03 0.54
C ARG A 10 -14.37 -8.76 0.26
N ASN A 11 -14.42 -10.07 0.12
CA ASN A 11 -13.24 -10.89 -0.18
C ASN A 11 -12.63 -10.49 -1.53
N PHE A 12 -13.46 -10.29 -2.54
CA PHE A 12 -13.02 -9.82 -3.85
C PHE A 12 -12.30 -8.46 -3.76
N MET A 13 -12.86 -7.52 -2.99
CA MET A 13 -12.25 -6.20 -2.80
C MET A 13 -10.91 -6.27 -2.06
N ILE A 14 -10.81 -7.11 -1.01
CA ILE A 14 -9.57 -7.33 -0.28
C ILE A 14 -8.50 -7.92 -1.22
N GLU A 15 -8.85 -8.95 -1.98
CA GLU A 15 -7.90 -9.66 -2.84
C GLU A 15 -7.43 -8.82 -4.04
N ASN A 16 -8.34 -8.08 -4.67
CA ASN A 16 -8.02 -7.41 -5.95
C ASN A 16 -7.67 -5.93 -5.81
N PHE A 17 -8.18 -5.24 -4.77
CA PHE A 17 -7.95 -3.81 -4.58
C PHE A 17 -7.03 -3.48 -3.41
N GLY A 18 -6.55 -4.47 -2.67
CA GLY A 18 -5.62 -4.29 -1.56
C GLY A 18 -6.22 -3.61 -0.32
N PHE A 19 -7.55 -3.67 -0.14
CA PHE A 19 -8.19 -3.15 1.06
C PHE A 19 -7.96 -4.06 2.27
N GLY A 20 -7.95 -3.47 3.46
CA GLY A 20 -7.75 -4.21 4.71
C GLY A 20 -6.31 -4.73 4.88
N ASP A 21 -6.14 -5.70 5.79
CA ASP A 21 -4.86 -6.33 6.04
C ASP A 21 -4.37 -7.12 4.82
N PHE A 22 -3.05 -7.25 4.67
CA PHE A 22 -2.52 -8.19 3.70
C PHE A 22 -2.58 -9.60 4.28
N ILE A 23 -3.37 -10.45 3.67
CA ILE A 23 -3.52 -11.85 4.09
C ILE A 23 -2.65 -12.71 3.16
N PHE A 24 -1.57 -13.24 3.71
CA PHE A 24 -0.73 -14.20 2.99
C PHE A 24 -1.44 -15.55 2.93
N ARG A 25 -1.66 -16.06 1.72
CA ARG A 25 -2.40 -17.29 1.47
C ARG A 25 -1.62 -18.23 0.57
N LEU A 26 -1.87 -19.52 0.73
CA LEU A 26 -1.48 -20.54 -0.23
C LEU A 26 -2.43 -20.51 -1.45
N PRO A 27 -2.09 -21.19 -2.57
CA PRO A 27 -2.99 -21.30 -3.74
C PRO A 27 -4.36 -21.90 -3.42
N ASN A 28 -4.45 -22.76 -2.41
CA ASN A 28 -5.70 -23.34 -1.88
C ASN A 28 -6.48 -22.40 -0.95
N ARG A 29 -6.07 -21.12 -0.85
CA ARG A 29 -6.65 -20.05 -0.02
C ARG A 29 -6.46 -20.20 1.49
N VAL A 30 -5.70 -21.15 1.97
CA VAL A 30 -5.35 -21.26 3.39
C VAL A 30 -4.47 -20.08 3.78
N GLU A 31 -4.87 -19.35 4.83
CA GLU A 31 -4.11 -18.25 5.41
C GLU A 31 -2.87 -18.79 6.14
N VAL A 32 -1.71 -18.21 5.88
CA VAL A 32 -0.44 -18.59 6.48
C VAL A 32 0.17 -17.49 7.34
N ASP A 33 -0.19 -16.24 7.05
CA ASP A 33 0.28 -15.07 7.80
C ASP A 33 -0.58 -13.84 7.46
N ARG A 34 -0.42 -12.75 8.23
CA ARG A 34 -1.17 -11.51 8.06
C ARG A 34 -0.29 -10.30 8.38
N ALA A 35 -0.45 -9.22 7.62
CA ALA A 35 0.19 -7.94 7.88
C ALA A 35 -0.84 -6.81 7.89
N THR A 36 -0.87 -6.07 8.98
CA THR A 36 -1.76 -4.91 9.16
C THR A 36 -1.13 -3.62 8.63
N ASN A 37 0.19 -3.57 8.54
CA ASN A 37 0.98 -2.43 8.11
C ASN A 37 2.20 -2.85 7.27
N VAL A 38 2.86 -1.87 6.65
CA VAL A 38 3.98 -2.11 5.74
C VAL A 38 5.18 -2.75 6.44
N ASN A 39 5.45 -2.41 7.70
CA ASN A 39 6.57 -2.99 8.44
C ASN A 39 6.36 -4.48 8.74
N GLU A 40 5.15 -4.87 9.12
CA GLU A 40 4.77 -6.28 9.27
C GLU A 40 4.84 -7.01 7.93
N PHE A 41 4.31 -6.41 6.86
CA PHE A 41 4.39 -6.95 5.52
C PHE A 41 5.83 -7.28 5.10
N ILE A 42 6.79 -6.36 5.34
CA ILE A 42 8.20 -6.57 5.05
C ILE A 42 8.76 -7.77 5.85
N LYS A 43 8.38 -7.89 7.12
CA LYS A 43 8.80 -9.03 7.96
C LYS A 43 8.24 -10.34 7.41
N CYS A 44 6.94 -10.40 7.11
CA CYS A 44 6.28 -11.58 6.58
C CYS A 44 6.90 -12.07 5.26
N ILE A 45 7.28 -11.17 4.35
CA ILE A 45 7.97 -11.53 3.09
C ILE A 45 9.23 -12.38 3.34
N SER A 46 9.84 -12.24 4.51
CA SER A 46 11.04 -13.01 4.86
C SER A 46 10.76 -14.44 5.32
N SER A 47 9.57 -14.70 5.89
CA SER A 47 9.22 -15.94 6.60
C SER A 47 8.16 -16.80 5.92
N ILE A 48 7.27 -16.21 5.09
CA ILE A 48 6.18 -16.96 4.47
C ILE A 48 6.66 -18.10 3.57
N PRO A 49 5.86 -19.18 3.41
CA PRO A 49 6.16 -20.27 2.49
C PRO A 49 6.38 -19.78 1.06
N ASP A 50 7.26 -20.47 0.32
CA ASP A 50 7.57 -20.13 -1.07
C ASP A 50 6.35 -20.18 -1.99
N GLU A 51 5.43 -21.11 -1.75
CA GLU A 51 4.16 -21.22 -2.48
C GLU A 51 3.28 -19.99 -2.32
N SER A 52 3.19 -19.47 -1.09
CA SER A 52 2.45 -18.23 -0.80
C SER A 52 3.10 -17.03 -1.50
N LEU A 53 4.42 -16.92 -1.43
CA LEU A 53 5.17 -15.86 -2.11
C LEU A 53 4.88 -15.84 -3.61
N LEU A 54 4.97 -17.01 -4.27
CA LEU A 54 4.71 -17.16 -5.71
C LEU A 54 3.26 -16.85 -6.07
N TYR A 55 2.29 -17.33 -5.27
CA TYR A 55 0.87 -17.08 -5.48
C TYR A 55 0.58 -15.57 -5.55
N HIS A 56 1.06 -14.83 -4.54
CA HIS A 56 0.83 -13.39 -4.48
C HIS A 56 1.64 -12.60 -5.52
N ALA A 57 2.87 -13.02 -5.82
CA ALA A 57 3.70 -12.35 -6.82
C ALA A 57 3.12 -12.46 -8.23
N ARG A 58 2.56 -13.63 -8.60
CA ARG A 58 1.94 -13.86 -9.92
C ARG A 58 0.71 -12.97 -10.17
N SER A 59 0.00 -12.62 -9.12
CA SER A 59 -1.25 -11.84 -9.18
C SER A 59 -1.05 -10.37 -8.85
N HIS A 60 0.18 -9.88 -8.75
CA HIS A 60 0.52 -8.50 -8.37
C HIS A 60 -0.12 -8.02 -7.05
N HIS A 61 -0.50 -8.94 -6.15
CA HIS A 61 -1.17 -8.60 -4.90
C HIS A 61 -0.33 -7.64 -4.04
N PHE A 62 1.00 -7.80 -4.03
CA PHE A 62 1.91 -6.95 -3.26
C PHE A 62 1.85 -5.49 -3.70
N SER A 63 1.98 -5.24 -5.00
CA SER A 63 1.94 -3.87 -5.52
C SER A 63 0.54 -3.24 -5.39
N ASN A 64 -0.53 -4.03 -5.54
CA ASN A 64 -1.90 -3.54 -5.36
C ASN A 64 -2.15 -3.11 -3.91
N TRP A 65 -1.70 -3.91 -2.93
CA TRP A 65 -1.86 -3.61 -1.52
C TRP A 65 -1.05 -2.39 -1.08
N LEU A 66 0.19 -2.25 -1.56
CA LEU A 66 1.02 -1.08 -1.31
C LEU A 66 0.40 0.18 -1.93
N ALA A 67 -0.08 0.12 -3.16
CA ALA A 67 -0.77 1.23 -3.81
C ALA A 67 -2.03 1.67 -3.06
N ALA A 68 -2.78 0.72 -2.48
CA ALA A 68 -3.95 1.01 -1.65
C ALA A 68 -3.60 1.77 -0.36
N ARG A 69 -2.35 1.74 0.06
CA ARG A 69 -1.79 2.47 1.22
C ARG A 69 -1.02 3.73 0.83
N THR A 70 -1.12 4.13 -0.43
CA THR A 70 -0.38 5.27 -0.99
C THR A 70 1.15 5.09 -1.05
N GLU A 71 1.63 3.87 -0.83
CA GLU A 71 3.04 3.49 -1.02
C GLU A 71 3.37 3.37 -2.52
N PHE A 72 3.13 4.46 -3.27
CA PHE A 72 3.17 4.45 -4.74
C PHE A 72 4.55 4.17 -5.29
N GLU A 73 5.59 4.65 -4.62
CA GLU A 73 6.97 4.40 -5.03
C GLU A 73 7.33 2.93 -4.93
N LEU A 74 7.00 2.29 -3.79
CA LEU A 74 7.19 0.85 -3.60
C LEU A 74 6.33 0.03 -4.58
N ALA A 75 5.06 0.41 -4.71
CA ALA A 75 4.14 -0.25 -5.63
C ALA A 75 4.65 -0.18 -7.08
N SER A 76 5.16 0.97 -7.51
CA SER A 76 5.68 1.16 -8.86
C SER A 76 6.95 0.35 -9.14
N LYS A 77 7.81 0.16 -8.13
CA LYS A 77 9.01 -0.68 -8.22
C LYS A 77 8.69 -2.18 -8.31
N LEU A 78 7.57 -2.62 -7.70
CA LEU A 78 7.18 -4.03 -7.69
C LEU A 78 6.24 -4.42 -8.84
N ARG A 79 5.42 -3.49 -9.34
CA ARG A 79 4.38 -3.79 -10.33
C ARG A 79 4.91 -4.35 -11.66
N PRO A 80 6.01 -3.86 -12.26
CA PRO A 80 6.51 -4.37 -13.54
C PRO A 80 7.24 -5.72 -13.42
N VAL A 81 7.35 -6.27 -12.21
CA VAL A 81 8.15 -7.47 -11.94
C VAL A 81 7.24 -8.68 -11.88
N PHE A 82 7.54 -9.68 -12.68
CA PHE A 82 6.82 -10.95 -12.70
C PHE A 82 7.62 -12.05 -12.00
N ALA A 83 6.92 -13.00 -11.40
CA ALA A 83 7.58 -14.14 -10.77
C ALA A 83 8.42 -14.96 -11.77
N SER A 84 8.03 -14.95 -13.05
CA SER A 84 8.76 -15.59 -14.16
C SER A 84 10.11 -14.96 -14.48
N ASP A 85 10.35 -13.73 -14.06
CA ASP A 85 11.61 -13.02 -14.32
C ASP A 85 12.77 -13.57 -13.47
N PHE A 86 12.46 -14.43 -12.51
CA PHE A 86 13.42 -14.98 -11.55
C PHE A 86 13.68 -16.46 -11.76
N LYS A 87 14.96 -16.84 -11.72
CA LYS A 87 15.39 -18.24 -11.85
C LYS A 87 14.97 -19.13 -10.66
N SER A 88 14.67 -18.54 -9.52
CA SER A 88 14.26 -19.27 -8.31
C SER A 88 13.43 -18.38 -7.38
N VAL A 89 12.62 -19.02 -6.51
CA VAL A 89 11.85 -18.31 -5.46
C VAL A 89 12.77 -17.56 -4.50
N LYS A 90 13.93 -18.13 -4.22
CA LYS A 90 14.94 -17.49 -3.36
C LYS A 90 15.44 -16.17 -3.97
N SER A 91 15.65 -16.09 -5.29
CA SER A 91 16.05 -14.86 -5.96
C SER A 91 14.92 -13.83 -6.00
N LEU A 92 13.68 -14.26 -6.20
CA LEU A 92 12.50 -13.39 -6.08
C LEU A 92 12.38 -12.81 -4.66
N ARG A 93 12.47 -13.65 -3.62
CA ARG A 93 12.42 -13.23 -2.22
C ARG A 93 13.51 -12.21 -1.89
N SER A 94 14.74 -12.47 -2.32
CA SER A 94 15.87 -11.56 -2.12
C SER A 94 15.64 -10.21 -2.81
N TYR A 95 15.10 -10.23 -4.02
CA TYR A 95 14.75 -9.03 -4.75
C TYR A 95 13.68 -8.22 -4.00
N LEU A 96 12.57 -8.85 -3.59
CA LEU A 96 11.50 -8.19 -2.84
C LEU A 96 12.03 -7.57 -1.54
N LYS A 97 12.81 -8.31 -0.77
CA LYS A 97 13.45 -7.80 0.46
C LYS A 97 14.32 -6.57 0.19
N LYS A 98 15.15 -6.61 -0.83
CA LYS A 98 16.03 -5.50 -1.20
C LYS A 98 15.22 -4.26 -1.60
N ARG A 99 14.15 -4.42 -2.40
CA ARG A 99 13.30 -3.32 -2.85
C ARG A 99 12.49 -2.71 -1.72
N LEU A 100 11.97 -3.53 -0.83
CA LEU A 100 11.20 -3.09 0.33
C LEU A 100 12.08 -2.44 1.41
N ALA A 101 13.30 -2.92 1.61
CA ALA A 101 14.26 -2.30 2.54
C ALA A 101 14.80 -0.94 2.05
N SER A 102 14.75 -0.67 0.74
CA SER A 102 15.17 0.61 0.16
C SER A 102 14.08 1.70 0.22
N ALA A 103 13.01 1.48 0.96
CA ALA A 103 12.00 2.50 1.27
C ALA A 103 12.60 3.49 2.28
N ASN A 104 13.31 4.50 1.78
CA ASN A 104 13.79 5.60 2.61
C ASN A 104 12.65 6.55 2.96
N GLU A 105 12.74 7.22 4.10
CA GLU A 105 11.74 8.22 4.55
C GLU A 105 11.48 9.31 3.50
N ASP A 106 12.48 9.64 2.69
CA ASP A 106 12.38 10.62 1.59
C ASP A 106 11.52 10.14 0.40
N ASP A 107 11.26 8.84 0.28
CA ASP A 107 10.43 8.26 -0.80
C ASP A 107 8.93 8.20 -0.46
N ASN A 108 8.53 8.60 0.74
CA ASN A 108 7.14 8.54 1.23
C ASN A 108 6.24 9.69 0.73
N ILE A 109 6.52 10.21 -0.45
CA ILE A 109 5.71 11.26 -1.07
C ILE A 109 4.31 10.73 -1.35
N GLY A 110 3.29 11.38 -0.76
CA GLY A 110 1.89 10.96 -0.90
C GLY A 110 1.41 9.97 0.16
N VAL A 111 2.31 9.42 1.00
CA VAL A 111 1.95 8.61 2.16
C VAL A 111 1.57 9.54 3.32
N PRO A 112 0.41 9.34 3.96
CA PRO A 112 0.03 10.16 5.09
C PRO A 112 0.87 9.84 6.32
N MET A 113 1.27 10.87 7.06
CA MET A 113 1.93 10.71 8.36
C MET A 113 0.89 10.45 9.46
N TYR A 114 1.19 9.53 10.38
CA TYR A 114 0.31 9.31 11.53
C TYR A 114 0.34 10.50 12.50
N ALA A 115 -0.85 10.99 12.88
CA ALA A 115 -1.01 12.10 13.80
C ALA A 115 -0.52 11.81 15.23
N SER A 116 -0.33 10.52 15.59
CA SER A 116 0.21 10.10 16.90
C SER A 116 1.65 10.57 17.16
N ALA A 117 2.39 10.95 16.12
CA ALA A 117 3.73 11.54 16.25
C ALA A 117 3.71 13.01 16.74
N GLY A 118 2.53 13.55 17.04
CA GLY A 118 2.29 14.94 17.39
C GLY A 118 2.11 15.80 16.13
N ILE A 119 1.09 16.68 16.15
CA ILE A 119 0.92 17.73 15.14
C ILE A 119 1.97 18.78 15.45
N GLY A 120 3.23 18.52 15.07
CA GLY A 120 4.33 19.45 15.29
C GLY A 120 4.32 20.61 14.28
N LYS A 121 5.17 21.61 14.50
CA LYS A 121 5.26 22.81 13.66
C LYS A 121 5.69 22.54 12.20
N ASN A 122 6.20 21.36 11.90
CA ASN A 122 6.49 20.89 10.52
C ASN A 122 5.31 20.05 10.02
N ILE A 123 4.26 20.74 9.61
CA ILE A 123 3.01 20.13 9.18
C ILE A 123 3.24 19.47 7.82
N SER A 124 3.36 18.12 7.81
CA SER A 124 3.08 17.37 6.60
C SER A 124 1.66 17.71 6.13
N GLU A 125 1.50 18.05 4.88
CA GLU A 125 0.22 18.49 4.32
C GLU A 125 -0.82 17.37 4.20
N PHE A 126 -0.49 16.14 4.64
CA PHE A 126 -1.33 14.95 4.54
C PHE A 126 -1.16 14.06 5.77
N TYR A 127 -2.22 13.98 6.60
CA TYR A 127 -2.20 13.25 7.86
C TYR A 127 -3.17 12.07 7.86
N MET A 128 -2.83 11.02 8.60
CA MET A 128 -3.71 9.92 8.93
C MET A 128 -4.03 9.96 10.43
N LEU A 129 -5.32 10.07 10.77
CA LEU A 129 -5.78 10.20 12.15
C LEU A 129 -5.91 8.83 12.85
N CYS A 130 -6.16 7.78 12.09
CA CYS A 130 -6.28 6.40 12.60
C CYS A 130 -5.81 5.39 11.55
N GLY A 131 -5.57 4.15 11.96
CA GLY A 131 -5.08 3.07 11.11
C GLY A 131 -6.11 2.57 10.08
N GLY A 132 -5.66 1.61 9.28
CA GLY A 132 -6.45 0.96 8.23
C GLY A 132 -6.10 1.43 6.83
N SER A 133 -6.92 1.02 5.86
CA SER A 133 -6.76 1.43 4.46
C SER A 133 -7.35 2.82 4.22
N LEU A 134 -6.85 3.49 3.20
CA LEU A 134 -7.38 4.76 2.75
C LEU A 134 -8.55 4.56 1.77
N GLY A 135 -9.63 5.30 1.95
CA GLY A 135 -10.73 5.36 0.99
C GLY A 135 -10.31 6.01 -0.34
N GLY A 136 -11.12 5.82 -1.38
CA GLY A 136 -10.79 6.25 -2.75
C GLY A 136 -10.43 7.73 -2.89
N LYS A 137 -11.12 8.63 -2.18
CA LYS A 137 -10.82 10.07 -2.19
C LYS A 137 -9.45 10.37 -1.59
N ALA A 138 -9.12 9.78 -0.45
CA ALA A 138 -7.83 9.97 0.21
C ALA A 138 -6.68 9.42 -0.64
N ARG A 139 -6.86 8.24 -1.25
CA ARG A 139 -5.88 7.67 -2.20
C ARG A 139 -5.68 8.57 -3.42
N GLY A 140 -6.76 9.12 -3.97
CA GLY A 140 -6.68 10.07 -5.09
C GLY A 140 -5.89 11.34 -4.73
N LEU A 141 -6.07 11.88 -3.54
CA LEU A 141 -5.29 13.03 -3.05
C LEU A 141 -3.81 12.68 -2.83
N GLY A 142 -3.53 11.51 -2.21
CA GLY A 142 -2.16 11.01 -2.07
C GLY A 142 -1.47 10.81 -3.41
N PHE A 143 -2.17 10.22 -4.39
CA PHE A 143 -1.65 10.05 -5.74
C PHE A 143 -1.41 11.39 -6.46
N ALA A 144 -2.33 12.34 -6.36
CA ALA A 144 -2.16 13.66 -6.94
C ALA A 144 -0.93 14.39 -6.35
N ARG A 145 -0.74 14.27 -5.03
CA ARG A 145 0.45 14.80 -4.36
C ARG A 145 1.73 14.14 -4.87
N TYR A 146 1.76 12.81 -4.91
CA TYR A 146 2.88 12.05 -5.46
C TYR A 146 3.23 12.50 -6.88
N MET A 147 2.24 12.62 -7.76
CA MET A 147 2.43 13.06 -9.14
C MET A 147 2.94 14.49 -9.25
N LEU A 148 2.42 15.42 -8.45
CA LEU A 148 2.87 16.81 -8.43
C LEU A 148 4.35 16.95 -8.03
N GLU A 149 4.79 16.16 -7.05
CA GLU A 149 6.19 16.19 -6.60
C GLU A 149 7.13 15.50 -7.62
N LYS A 150 6.76 14.33 -8.12
CA LYS A 150 7.61 13.54 -9.03
C LYS A 150 7.67 14.10 -10.46
N SER A 151 6.60 14.72 -10.95
CA SER A 151 6.55 15.26 -12.33
C SER A 151 7.42 16.48 -12.57
N GLY A 152 7.88 17.15 -11.51
CA GLY A 152 8.60 18.42 -11.62
C GLY A 152 7.75 19.59 -12.19
N ILE A 153 6.45 19.42 -12.33
CA ILE A 153 5.54 20.41 -12.93
C ILE A 153 5.56 21.74 -12.17
N LYS A 154 5.74 21.71 -10.85
CA LYS A 154 5.92 22.92 -10.01
C LYS A 154 7.12 23.75 -10.45
N LYS A 155 8.21 23.10 -10.89
CA LYS A 155 9.42 23.78 -11.38
C LYS A 155 9.19 24.38 -12.75
N LYS A 156 8.37 23.73 -13.60
CA LYS A 156 8.05 24.19 -14.96
C LYS A 156 7.13 25.41 -14.95
N TYR A 157 6.16 25.47 -14.03
CA TYR A 157 5.15 26.53 -13.96
C TYR A 157 5.28 27.36 -12.69
N LYS A 158 6.42 28.06 -12.54
CA LYS A 158 6.76 28.85 -11.33
C LYS A 158 5.76 29.95 -10.96
N ARG A 159 4.96 30.44 -11.92
CA ARG A 159 3.94 31.47 -11.70
C ARG A 159 2.61 30.92 -11.17
N ILE A 160 2.43 29.61 -11.17
CA ILE A 160 1.21 28.93 -10.73
C ILE A 160 1.52 28.15 -9.46
N ASN A 161 0.77 28.41 -8.40
CA ASN A 161 0.89 27.65 -7.16
C ASN A 161 0.06 26.37 -7.25
N LEU A 162 0.71 25.29 -7.70
CA LEU A 162 0.10 23.95 -7.77
C LEU A 162 0.32 23.21 -6.46
N ARG A 163 -0.78 22.92 -5.74
CA ARG A 163 -0.72 22.15 -4.49
C ARG A 163 -1.96 21.28 -4.30
N VAL A 164 -1.80 20.18 -3.61
CA VAL A 164 -2.92 19.44 -3.02
C VAL A 164 -3.25 20.11 -1.69
N PRO A 165 -4.53 20.33 -1.35
CA PRO A 165 -4.92 20.89 -0.07
C PRO A 165 -4.36 20.06 1.10
N ASN A 166 -4.05 20.74 2.21
CA ASN A 166 -3.75 20.06 3.46
C ASN A 166 -4.97 19.28 3.90
N CYS A 167 -4.79 18.02 4.24
CA CYS A 167 -5.90 17.17 4.65
C CYS A 167 -5.49 16.19 5.74
N ALA A 168 -6.47 15.85 6.56
CA ALA A 168 -6.41 14.75 7.50
C ALA A 168 -7.40 13.67 7.04
N VAL A 169 -7.00 12.42 7.04
CA VAL A 169 -7.82 11.31 6.59
C VAL A 169 -8.08 10.33 7.74
N ILE A 170 -9.26 9.74 7.73
CA ILE A 170 -9.67 8.69 8.65
C ILE A 170 -9.55 7.37 7.89
N GLY A 171 -8.78 6.44 8.42
CA GLY A 171 -8.63 5.11 7.84
C GLY A 171 -9.82 4.20 8.13
N THR A 172 -9.86 3.05 7.45
CA THR A 172 -11.00 2.12 7.53
C THR A 172 -11.20 1.50 8.91
N ASN A 173 -10.21 1.51 9.80
CA ASN A 173 -10.36 0.96 11.14
C ASN A 173 -11.48 1.64 11.96
N GLU A 174 -11.72 2.93 11.75
CA GLU A 174 -12.83 3.62 12.43
C GLU A 174 -14.18 3.25 11.83
N PHE A 175 -14.24 2.98 10.54
CA PHE A 175 -15.45 2.44 9.92
C PHE A 175 -15.78 1.05 10.47
N ASP A 176 -14.77 0.18 10.60
CA ASP A 176 -14.93 -1.18 11.15
C ASP A 176 -15.38 -1.17 12.63
N ARG A 177 -15.04 -0.09 13.40
CA ARG A 177 -15.52 0.10 14.77
C ARG A 177 -16.97 0.58 14.84
N PHE A 178 -17.40 1.32 13.82
CA PHE A 178 -18.75 1.87 13.78
C PHE A 178 -19.79 0.83 13.34
N MET A 179 -19.41 -0.14 12.46
CA MET A 179 -20.26 -1.23 11.96
C MET A 179 -20.38 -2.39 12.93
#